data_002775dff55f160b96a9d6bbc13cb311
#
_entry.id   002775dff55f160b96a9d6bbc13cb311
#
_cell.length_a   1.000
_cell.length_b   1.000
_cell.length_c   1.000
_cell.angle_alpha   90.00
_cell.angle_beta   90.00
_cell.angle_gamma   90.00
#
_symmetry.space_group_name_H-M   'P 1'
#
loop_
_entity.id
_entity.type
_entity.pdbx_description
1 polymer ?
#
loop_
_entity_poly.entity_id
_entity_poly.type
_entity_poly.pdbx_seq_one_letter_code
_entity_poly.pdbx_strand_id
1 'polypeptide(L)'
;MIKRILFWSILPFGIPQGLLLRRNALRFGAAPGETFGVIGNGKRISLVAIGDSIVEGVGAGRADNALAGATAKHLARILEAEISWQAVGKIGATSLSVLKELVPLLSKNPVDVFVVSVGVNDVTSLSRTGRWAAHLTNLFKSLRAHSPKATIVMVGVPPFGRFPLLPKTLQLAFGMRGKTFDVVARQIIQQMEGVIHVPLDFDPQPEKFSADGYHPNAKSYSEIGLAVAEAIAAKPS
;
A
#
# COMPACT_ATOMS: atom_id res chain seq x y z
N MET A 1 -6.16 19.94 -17.39
CA MET A 1 -5.67 19.82 -18.79
C MET A 1 -4.14 19.94 -18.85
N ILE A 2 -3.55 21.01 -18.35
CA ILE A 2 -2.09 21.29 -18.42
C ILE A 2 -1.22 20.14 -17.87
N LYS A 3 -1.52 19.62 -16.67
CA LYS A 3 -0.76 18.49 -16.06
C LYS A 3 -0.75 17.22 -16.93
N ARG A 4 -1.83 16.97 -17.66
CA ARG A 4 -1.93 15.81 -18.56
C ARG A 4 -1.07 15.99 -19.80
N ILE A 5 -1.08 17.21 -20.39
CA ILE A 5 -0.22 17.53 -21.54
C ILE A 5 1.24 17.43 -21.13
N LEU A 6 1.63 18.06 -20.01
CA LEU A 6 2.98 18.03 -19.49
C LEU A 6 3.47 16.59 -19.22
N PHE A 7 2.62 15.75 -18.64
CA PHE A 7 2.93 14.32 -18.41
C PHE A 7 3.29 13.61 -19.73
N TRP A 8 2.44 13.72 -20.75
CA TRP A 8 2.66 13.05 -22.03
C TRP A 8 3.84 13.62 -22.83
N SER A 9 4.19 14.91 -22.63
CA SER A 9 5.38 15.53 -23.24
C SER A 9 6.68 15.07 -22.59
N ILE A 10 6.68 14.78 -21.29
CA ILE A 10 7.87 14.36 -20.54
C ILE A 10 8.09 12.85 -20.63
N LEU A 11 7.03 12.05 -20.69
CA LEU A 11 7.09 10.59 -20.63
C LEU A 11 8.03 9.96 -21.69
N PRO A 12 8.05 10.39 -22.97
CA PRO A 12 8.95 9.82 -23.95
C PRO A 12 10.44 9.88 -23.55
N PHE A 13 10.85 10.95 -22.88
CA PHE A 13 12.21 11.11 -22.38
C PHE A 13 12.49 10.23 -21.14
N GLY A 14 11.46 9.89 -20.38
CA GLY A 14 11.57 9.01 -19.22
C GLY A 14 11.57 7.53 -19.59
N ILE A 15 10.98 7.12 -20.72
CA ILE A 15 10.86 5.70 -21.10
C ILE A 15 12.22 5.00 -21.18
N PRO A 16 13.23 5.51 -21.92
CA PRO A 16 14.55 4.86 -21.96
C PRO A 16 15.20 4.74 -20.59
N GLN A 17 15.07 5.78 -19.78
CA GLN A 17 15.58 5.80 -18.40
C GLN A 17 14.86 4.75 -17.52
N GLY A 18 13.55 4.63 -17.65
CA GLY A 18 12.76 3.62 -16.94
C GLY A 18 13.11 2.18 -17.35
N LEU A 19 13.35 1.95 -18.64
CA LEU A 19 13.79 0.65 -19.14
C LEU A 19 15.19 0.27 -18.62
N LEU A 20 16.12 1.23 -18.61
CA LEU A 20 17.46 1.03 -18.06
C LEU A 20 17.40 0.77 -16.56
N LEU A 21 16.62 1.56 -15.83
CA LEU A 21 16.39 1.36 -14.40
C LEU A 21 15.83 -0.02 -14.12
N ARG A 22 14.78 -0.44 -14.84
CA ARG A 22 14.15 -1.77 -14.69
C ARG A 22 15.12 -2.92 -14.99
N ARG A 23 16.06 -2.72 -15.92
CA ARG A 23 17.10 -3.72 -16.26
C ARG A 23 18.14 -3.85 -15.16
N ASN A 24 18.54 -2.73 -14.54
CA ASN A 24 19.62 -2.65 -13.57
C ASN A 24 19.15 -2.70 -12.11
N ALA A 25 17.85 -2.56 -11.85
CA ALA A 25 17.31 -2.58 -10.50
C ALA A 25 17.50 -3.95 -9.84
N LEU A 26 17.96 -3.92 -8.59
CA LEU A 26 17.96 -5.11 -7.73
C LEU A 26 16.51 -5.56 -7.56
N ARG A 27 16.27 -6.86 -7.70
CA ARG A 27 14.96 -7.45 -7.52
C ARG A 27 14.96 -8.27 -6.25
N PHE A 28 14.23 -7.80 -5.27
CA PHE A 28 13.96 -8.57 -4.06
C PHE A 28 12.66 -9.36 -4.22
N GLY A 29 12.64 -10.55 -3.64
CA GLY A 29 11.42 -11.34 -3.48
C GLY A 29 10.61 -10.88 -2.27
N ALA A 30 9.54 -11.61 -1.97
CA ALA A 30 8.79 -11.47 -0.72
C ALA A 30 9.70 -11.65 0.49
N ALA A 31 9.37 -11.00 1.60
CA ALA A 31 10.12 -11.18 2.84
C ALA A 31 10.01 -12.63 3.35
N PRO A 32 11.11 -13.23 3.81
CA PRO A 32 11.07 -14.58 4.39
C PRO A 32 10.28 -14.60 5.69
N GLY A 33 9.70 -15.77 6.02
CA GLY A 33 8.94 -16.01 7.24
C GLY A 33 7.45 -16.23 6.99
N GLU A 34 6.70 -16.43 8.07
CA GLU A 34 5.25 -16.63 8.00
C GLU A 34 4.53 -15.34 7.63
N THR A 35 3.55 -15.44 6.74
CA THR A 35 2.70 -14.32 6.31
C THR A 35 1.48 -14.14 7.20
N PHE A 36 1.46 -14.76 8.34
CA PHE A 36 0.42 -14.69 9.37
C PHE A 36 1.02 -14.84 10.75
N GLY A 37 0.27 -14.48 11.78
CA GLY A 37 0.68 -14.66 13.16
C GLY A 37 -0.31 -14.06 14.16
N VAL A 38 0.03 -14.19 15.45
CA VAL A 38 -0.74 -13.62 16.56
C VAL A 38 0.22 -12.84 17.45
N ILE A 39 -0.18 -11.64 17.86
CA ILE A 39 0.64 -10.74 18.70
C ILE A 39 -0.26 -10.11 19.77
N GLY A 40 0.28 -9.96 20.98
CA GLY A 40 -0.44 -9.39 22.11
C GLY A 40 -1.33 -10.38 22.84
N ASN A 41 -2.18 -9.86 23.68
CA ASN A 41 -3.17 -10.60 24.49
C ASN A 41 -4.39 -9.72 24.73
N GLY A 42 -5.50 -10.30 25.17
CA GLY A 42 -6.74 -9.56 25.45
C GLY A 42 -7.82 -9.79 24.40
N LYS A 43 -8.60 -8.75 24.08
CA LYS A 43 -9.66 -8.84 23.06
C LYS A 43 -9.08 -9.17 21.70
N ARG A 44 -9.64 -10.19 21.05
CA ARG A 44 -9.20 -10.60 19.72
C ARG A 44 -9.67 -9.64 18.64
N ILE A 45 -8.73 -9.26 17.76
CA ILE A 45 -8.96 -8.45 16.56
C ILE A 45 -8.28 -9.14 15.39
N SER A 46 -9.01 -9.40 14.32
CA SER A 46 -8.47 -9.96 13.09
C SER A 46 -8.07 -8.85 12.11
N LEU A 47 -6.83 -8.88 11.63
CA LEU A 47 -6.25 -7.93 10.69
C LEU A 47 -5.78 -8.65 9.42
N VAL A 48 -6.21 -8.20 8.26
CA VAL A 48 -5.70 -8.67 6.98
C VAL A 48 -5.13 -7.50 6.18
N ALA A 49 -3.83 -7.56 5.86
CA ALA A 49 -3.25 -6.68 4.87
C ALA A 49 -3.39 -7.33 3.48
N ILE A 50 -3.90 -6.56 2.51
CA ILE A 50 -4.10 -7.03 1.14
C ILE A 50 -3.52 -6.02 0.14
N GLY A 51 -2.75 -6.50 -0.85
CA GLY A 51 -2.17 -5.58 -1.83
C GLY A 51 -0.96 -6.08 -2.61
N ASP A 52 -0.01 -5.17 -2.81
CA ASP A 52 1.15 -5.34 -3.69
C ASP A 52 2.43 -5.79 -2.95
N SER A 53 3.58 -5.41 -3.46
CA SER A 53 4.91 -5.76 -2.89
C SER A 53 5.11 -5.25 -1.47
N ILE A 54 4.41 -4.21 -1.04
CA ILE A 54 4.47 -3.69 0.32
C ILE A 54 3.82 -4.69 1.28
N VAL A 55 2.76 -5.37 0.86
CA VAL A 55 2.11 -6.43 1.66
C VAL A 55 2.96 -7.70 1.69
N GLU A 56 3.62 -8.04 0.56
CA GLU A 56 4.61 -9.13 0.48
C GLU A 56 5.89 -8.85 1.28
N GLY A 57 6.07 -7.62 1.77
CA GLY A 57 7.17 -7.22 2.62
C GLY A 57 8.51 -7.09 1.90
N VAL A 58 8.49 -6.78 0.60
CA VAL A 58 9.74 -6.54 -0.15
C VAL A 58 10.56 -5.46 0.54
N GLY A 59 11.80 -5.78 0.93
CA GLY A 59 12.68 -4.87 1.67
C GLY A 59 12.56 -4.91 3.20
N ALA A 60 11.56 -5.57 3.76
CA ALA A 60 11.35 -5.64 5.22
C ALA A 60 12.34 -6.58 5.95
N GLY A 61 13.05 -7.43 5.22
CA GLY A 61 13.97 -8.45 5.77
C GLY A 61 13.25 -9.65 6.36
N ARG A 62 12.07 -9.51 6.97
CA ARG A 62 11.21 -10.57 7.51
C ARG A 62 9.74 -10.20 7.32
N ALA A 63 8.89 -11.20 7.11
CA ALA A 63 7.46 -10.99 6.87
C ALA A 63 6.73 -10.35 8.08
N ASP A 64 7.12 -10.69 9.30
CA ASP A 64 6.57 -10.08 10.52
C ASP A 64 6.99 -8.62 10.76
N ASN A 65 7.96 -8.11 10.00
CA ASN A 65 8.35 -6.69 9.97
C ASN A 65 7.73 -5.93 8.78
N ALA A 66 7.04 -6.63 7.88
CA ALA A 66 6.30 -6.03 6.77
C ALA A 66 5.01 -5.35 7.25
N LEU A 67 4.26 -4.75 6.32
CA LEU A 67 3.09 -3.92 6.63
C LEU A 67 2.11 -4.58 7.62
N ALA A 68 1.72 -5.84 7.39
CA ALA A 68 0.76 -6.54 8.25
C ALA A 68 1.28 -6.75 9.67
N GLY A 69 2.47 -7.36 9.80
CA GLY A 69 3.08 -7.66 11.10
C GLY A 69 3.48 -6.39 11.86
N ALA A 70 4.04 -5.38 11.17
CA ALA A 70 4.37 -4.10 11.77
C ALA A 70 3.12 -3.38 12.31
N THR A 71 2.04 -3.33 11.52
CA THR A 71 0.76 -2.77 11.98
C THR A 71 0.23 -3.55 13.19
N ALA A 72 0.26 -4.87 13.14
CA ALA A 72 -0.22 -5.71 14.23
C ALA A 72 0.56 -5.47 15.54
N LYS A 73 1.90 -5.35 15.47
CA LYS A 73 2.76 -5.05 16.62
C LYS A 73 2.37 -3.72 17.31
N HIS A 74 2.14 -2.68 16.52
CA HIS A 74 1.75 -1.38 17.05
C HIS A 74 0.31 -1.38 17.56
N LEU A 75 -0.61 -1.99 16.82
CA LEU A 75 -2.02 -2.03 17.17
C LEU A 75 -2.26 -2.82 18.47
N ALA A 76 -1.57 -3.96 18.64
CA ALA A 76 -1.64 -4.77 19.87
C ALA A 76 -1.24 -3.94 21.11
N ARG A 77 -0.19 -3.12 20.98
CA ARG A 77 0.27 -2.24 22.07
C ARG A 77 -0.69 -1.08 22.34
N ILE A 78 -1.24 -0.45 21.28
CA ILE A 78 -2.12 0.72 21.44
C ILE A 78 -3.47 0.32 22.03
N LEU A 79 -4.03 -0.81 21.60
CA LEU A 79 -5.36 -1.27 22.03
C LEU A 79 -5.33 -2.28 23.18
N GLU A 80 -4.14 -2.68 23.65
CA GLU A 80 -3.96 -3.76 24.64
C GLU A 80 -4.76 -5.01 24.24
N ALA A 81 -4.61 -5.43 22.96
CA ALA A 81 -5.42 -6.45 22.33
C ALA A 81 -4.57 -7.57 21.71
N GLU A 82 -5.18 -8.75 21.51
CA GLU A 82 -4.62 -9.82 20.72
C GLU A 82 -4.94 -9.58 19.25
N ILE A 83 -3.91 -9.38 18.42
CA ILE A 83 -4.05 -9.16 16.97
C ILE A 83 -3.65 -10.41 16.21
N SER A 84 -4.64 -11.08 15.61
CA SER A 84 -4.40 -12.11 14.60
C SER A 84 -4.22 -11.43 13.25
N TRP A 85 -3.05 -11.52 12.64
CA TRP A 85 -2.74 -10.84 11.39
C TRP A 85 -2.41 -11.80 10.25
N GLN A 86 -2.74 -11.38 9.02
CA GLN A 86 -2.41 -12.09 7.78
C GLN A 86 -2.03 -11.08 6.69
N ALA A 87 -1.03 -11.45 5.87
CA ALA A 87 -0.66 -10.75 4.66
C ALA A 87 -1.12 -11.55 3.43
N VAL A 88 -1.89 -10.93 2.55
CA VAL A 88 -2.35 -11.47 1.27
C VAL A 88 -1.85 -10.54 0.17
N GLY A 89 -0.63 -10.76 -0.27
CA GLY A 89 0.08 -9.90 -1.21
C GLY A 89 0.39 -10.57 -2.54
N LYS A 90 0.76 -9.74 -3.52
CA LYS A 90 1.36 -10.18 -4.78
C LYS A 90 2.25 -9.08 -5.33
N ILE A 91 3.55 -9.36 -5.48
CA ILE A 91 4.50 -8.41 -6.07
C ILE A 91 4.01 -7.96 -7.45
N GLY A 92 3.98 -6.65 -7.67
CA GLY A 92 3.51 -6.06 -8.92
C GLY A 92 2.00 -5.97 -9.09
N ALA A 93 1.20 -6.33 -8.09
CA ALA A 93 -0.26 -6.27 -8.18
C ALA A 93 -0.76 -4.84 -8.39
N THR A 94 -1.64 -4.66 -9.35
CA THR A 94 -2.45 -3.46 -9.55
C THR A 94 -3.76 -3.57 -8.76
N SER A 95 -4.51 -2.48 -8.66
CA SER A 95 -5.84 -2.50 -8.05
C SER A 95 -6.78 -3.56 -8.68
N LEU A 96 -6.66 -3.78 -9.98
CA LEU A 96 -7.41 -4.83 -10.68
C LEU A 96 -6.95 -6.22 -10.28
N SER A 97 -5.63 -6.44 -10.17
CA SER A 97 -5.08 -7.74 -9.74
C SER A 97 -5.51 -8.05 -8.30
N VAL A 98 -5.42 -7.08 -7.40
CA VAL A 98 -5.88 -7.26 -6.01
C VAL A 98 -7.35 -7.66 -5.98
N LEU A 99 -8.21 -6.94 -6.72
CA LEU A 99 -9.65 -7.21 -6.78
C LEU A 99 -9.96 -8.61 -7.33
N LYS A 100 -9.29 -9.02 -8.42
CA LYS A 100 -9.65 -10.26 -9.13
C LYS A 100 -8.93 -11.50 -8.63
N GLU A 101 -7.73 -11.34 -8.11
CA GLU A 101 -6.85 -12.47 -7.80
C GLU A 101 -6.65 -12.66 -6.29
N LEU A 102 -6.61 -11.56 -5.49
CA LEU A 102 -6.34 -11.66 -4.07
C LEU A 102 -7.59 -11.66 -3.19
N VAL A 103 -8.60 -10.86 -3.53
CA VAL A 103 -9.88 -10.88 -2.80
C VAL A 103 -10.50 -12.27 -2.74
N PRO A 104 -10.50 -13.08 -3.82
CA PRO A 104 -11.00 -14.46 -3.78
C PRO A 104 -10.21 -15.41 -2.85
N LEU A 105 -8.97 -15.05 -2.48
CA LEU A 105 -8.13 -15.86 -1.56
C LEU A 105 -8.40 -15.57 -0.09
N LEU A 106 -9.21 -14.57 0.23
CA LEU A 106 -9.59 -14.29 1.61
C LEU A 106 -10.35 -15.48 2.21
N SER A 107 -10.03 -15.79 3.48
CA SER A 107 -10.78 -16.80 4.22
C SER A 107 -12.25 -16.38 4.35
N LYS A 108 -13.16 -17.34 4.59
CA LYS A 108 -14.58 -17.02 4.79
C LYS A 108 -14.87 -16.35 6.15
N ASN A 109 -13.90 -16.32 7.05
CA ASN A 109 -14.06 -15.73 8.37
C ASN A 109 -14.14 -14.19 8.27
N PRO A 110 -15.02 -13.56 9.01
CA PRO A 110 -15.08 -12.09 9.09
C PRO A 110 -13.74 -11.51 9.57
N VAL A 111 -13.38 -10.36 9.02
CA VAL A 111 -12.17 -9.60 9.33
C VAL A 111 -12.58 -8.29 10.01
N ASP A 112 -11.91 -7.90 11.10
CA ASP A 112 -12.17 -6.66 11.79
C ASP A 112 -11.50 -5.46 11.12
N VAL A 113 -10.30 -5.68 10.56
CA VAL A 113 -9.49 -4.63 9.94
C VAL A 113 -8.88 -5.13 8.63
N PHE A 114 -9.13 -4.41 7.53
CA PHE A 114 -8.36 -4.53 6.30
C PHE A 114 -7.37 -3.38 6.17
N VAL A 115 -6.11 -3.71 5.86
CA VAL A 115 -5.07 -2.73 5.47
C VAL A 115 -4.78 -2.93 3.99
N VAL A 116 -5.10 -1.94 3.17
CA VAL A 116 -4.97 -2.00 1.71
C VAL A 116 -3.75 -1.19 1.27
N SER A 117 -2.81 -1.84 0.58
CA SER A 117 -1.68 -1.17 -0.08
C SER A 117 -1.72 -1.47 -1.57
N VAL A 118 -2.03 -0.46 -2.38
CA VAL A 118 -2.15 -0.58 -3.83
C VAL A 118 -2.04 0.80 -4.49
N GLY A 119 -1.65 0.82 -5.76
CA GLY A 119 -1.63 2.06 -6.55
C GLY A 119 -0.27 2.36 -7.19
N VAL A 120 0.83 1.94 -6.59
CA VAL A 120 2.18 2.10 -7.15
C VAL A 120 2.25 1.48 -8.56
N ASN A 121 1.77 0.26 -8.71
CA ASN A 121 1.76 -0.45 -9.99
C ASN A 121 0.74 0.12 -10.97
N ASP A 122 -0.38 0.66 -10.49
CA ASP A 122 -1.34 1.38 -11.35
C ASP A 122 -0.74 2.68 -11.93
N VAL A 123 0.06 3.39 -11.14
CA VAL A 123 0.80 4.58 -11.59
C VAL A 123 1.84 4.21 -12.63
N THR A 124 2.70 3.24 -12.37
CA THR A 124 3.84 2.87 -13.21
C THR A 124 3.42 2.12 -14.47
N SER A 125 2.34 1.35 -14.45
CA SER A 125 1.74 0.69 -15.61
C SER A 125 0.87 1.62 -16.48
N LEU A 126 0.85 2.92 -16.17
CA LEU A 126 0.09 3.94 -16.90
C LEU A 126 -1.43 3.68 -16.94
N SER A 127 -1.99 3.07 -15.91
CA SER A 127 -3.45 2.86 -15.79
C SER A 127 -4.22 4.17 -15.91
N ARG A 128 -5.35 4.17 -16.59
CA ARG A 128 -6.20 5.37 -16.69
C ARG A 128 -6.81 5.70 -15.33
N THR A 129 -6.83 6.98 -14.94
CA THR A 129 -7.37 7.44 -13.65
C THR A 129 -8.81 6.97 -13.40
N GLY A 130 -9.67 6.96 -14.44
CA GLY A 130 -11.03 6.43 -14.32
C GLY A 130 -11.09 4.92 -14.05
N ARG A 131 -10.18 4.13 -14.62
CA ARG A 131 -10.06 2.70 -14.32
C ARG A 131 -9.57 2.49 -12.88
N TRP A 132 -8.56 3.25 -12.46
CA TRP A 132 -8.10 3.26 -11.07
C TRP A 132 -9.27 3.51 -10.11
N ALA A 133 -10.04 4.58 -10.34
CA ALA A 133 -11.19 4.91 -9.51
C ALA A 133 -12.22 3.76 -9.44
N ALA A 134 -12.55 3.18 -10.58
CA ALA A 134 -13.51 2.08 -10.65
C ALA A 134 -13.01 0.82 -9.92
N HIS A 135 -11.74 0.43 -10.14
CA HIS A 135 -11.16 -0.74 -9.48
C HIS A 135 -11.06 -0.55 -7.97
N LEU A 136 -10.61 0.63 -7.51
CA LEU A 136 -10.50 0.94 -6.09
C LEU A 136 -11.87 0.94 -5.40
N THR A 137 -12.88 1.56 -6.01
CA THR A 137 -14.25 1.54 -5.51
C THR A 137 -14.79 0.11 -5.39
N ASN A 138 -14.57 -0.72 -6.42
CA ASN A 138 -15.01 -2.12 -6.41
C ASN A 138 -14.23 -2.95 -5.38
N LEU A 139 -12.93 -2.68 -5.19
CA LEU A 139 -12.13 -3.33 -4.16
C LEU A 139 -12.70 -3.06 -2.77
N PHE A 140 -12.97 -1.80 -2.42
CA PHE A 140 -13.55 -1.46 -1.12
C PHE A 140 -14.96 -2.05 -0.95
N LYS A 141 -15.80 -2.04 -1.99
CA LYS A 141 -17.12 -2.70 -1.96
C LYS A 141 -16.99 -4.20 -1.72
N SER A 142 -16.03 -4.88 -2.33
CA SER A 142 -15.79 -6.31 -2.15
C SER A 142 -15.31 -6.63 -0.74
N LEU A 143 -14.39 -5.84 -0.17
CA LEU A 143 -13.94 -5.99 1.21
C LEU A 143 -15.08 -5.73 2.21
N ARG A 144 -15.92 -4.74 1.94
CA ARG A 144 -17.11 -4.43 2.74
C ARG A 144 -18.17 -5.54 2.66
N ALA A 145 -18.36 -6.13 1.48
CA ALA A 145 -19.26 -7.29 1.30
C ALA A 145 -18.74 -8.52 2.04
N HIS A 146 -17.41 -8.73 2.07
CA HIS A 146 -16.77 -9.81 2.82
C HIS A 146 -16.95 -9.62 4.34
N SER A 147 -16.71 -8.43 4.84
CA SER A 147 -16.79 -8.09 6.27
C SER A 147 -17.52 -6.76 6.47
N PRO A 148 -18.85 -6.78 6.66
CA PRO A 148 -19.68 -5.56 6.66
C PRO A 148 -19.30 -4.53 7.73
N LYS A 149 -18.73 -4.96 8.85
CA LYS A 149 -18.36 -4.09 9.98
C LYS A 149 -16.84 -3.75 9.99
N ALA A 150 -16.05 -4.28 9.06
CA ALA A 150 -14.62 -4.07 9.05
C ALA A 150 -14.25 -2.59 8.93
N THR A 151 -13.20 -2.19 9.62
CA THR A 151 -12.49 -0.96 9.30
C THR A 151 -11.57 -1.23 8.12
N ILE A 152 -11.65 -0.43 7.07
CA ILE A 152 -10.78 -0.55 5.90
C ILE A 152 -9.83 0.64 5.92
N VAL A 153 -8.53 0.38 5.96
CA VAL A 153 -7.49 1.42 5.93
C VAL A 153 -6.72 1.31 4.64
N MET A 154 -6.70 2.37 3.85
CA MET A 154 -5.85 2.44 2.67
C MET A 154 -4.58 3.23 2.96
N VAL A 155 -3.44 2.61 2.74
CA VAL A 155 -2.14 3.28 2.70
C VAL A 155 -2.07 4.10 1.41
N GLY A 156 -1.78 5.38 1.51
CA GLY A 156 -1.76 6.32 0.40
C GLY A 156 -0.70 5.99 -0.66
N VAL A 157 -0.88 6.55 -1.84
CA VAL A 157 0.11 6.40 -2.92
C VAL A 157 1.36 7.23 -2.59
N PRO A 158 2.56 6.62 -2.58
CA PRO A 158 3.77 7.31 -2.14
C PRO A 158 4.19 8.48 -3.05
N PRO A 159 4.96 9.45 -2.52
CA PRO A 159 5.37 10.65 -3.25
C PRO A 159 6.51 10.37 -4.24
N PHE A 160 6.23 9.74 -5.38
CA PHE A 160 7.22 9.40 -6.42
C PHE A 160 8.14 10.54 -6.83
N GLY A 161 7.67 11.79 -6.73
CA GLY A 161 8.46 12.97 -7.08
C GLY A 161 9.71 13.18 -6.23
N ARG A 162 9.85 12.42 -5.15
CA ARG A 162 10.98 12.49 -4.22
C ARG A 162 11.76 11.17 -4.13
N PHE A 163 11.42 10.12 -4.92
CA PHE A 163 12.11 8.83 -4.85
C PHE A 163 13.55 8.95 -5.37
N PRO A 164 14.57 8.66 -4.53
CA PRO A 164 15.98 8.86 -4.89
C PRO A 164 16.40 8.03 -6.10
N LEU A 165 15.88 6.80 -6.22
CA LEU A 165 16.18 5.90 -7.32
C LEU A 165 15.69 6.40 -8.68
N LEU A 166 14.60 7.18 -8.71
CA LEU A 166 14.01 7.61 -9.96
C LEU A 166 14.79 8.77 -10.59
N PRO A 167 15.16 8.70 -11.89
CA PRO A 167 15.65 9.86 -12.64
C PRO A 167 14.66 11.03 -12.56
N LYS A 168 15.17 12.26 -12.60
CA LYS A 168 14.37 13.50 -12.46
C LYS A 168 13.14 13.55 -13.37
N THR A 169 13.29 13.08 -14.61
CA THR A 169 12.20 13.00 -15.59
C THR A 169 11.07 12.08 -15.10
N LEU A 170 11.42 10.91 -14.54
CA LEU A 170 10.46 9.96 -13.97
C LEU A 170 9.91 10.46 -12.64
N GLN A 171 10.73 11.11 -11.79
CA GLN A 171 10.24 11.77 -10.57
C GLN A 171 9.12 12.77 -10.91
N LEU A 172 9.32 13.61 -11.93
CA LEU A 172 8.32 14.60 -12.34
C LEU A 172 7.07 13.91 -12.91
N ALA A 173 7.23 12.99 -13.84
CA ALA A 173 6.10 12.29 -14.48
C ALA A 173 5.29 11.47 -13.45
N PHE A 174 5.93 10.56 -12.74
CA PHE A 174 5.24 9.70 -11.76
C PHE A 174 4.81 10.46 -10.50
N GLY A 175 5.52 11.53 -10.12
CA GLY A 175 5.11 12.40 -9.03
C GLY A 175 3.78 13.09 -9.29
N MET A 176 3.60 13.70 -10.47
CA MET A 176 2.31 14.31 -10.87
C MET A 176 1.20 13.27 -10.92
N ARG A 177 1.51 12.09 -11.44
CA ARG A 177 0.55 11.02 -11.62
C ARG A 177 0.17 10.38 -10.28
N GLY A 178 1.13 10.03 -9.43
CA GLY A 178 0.91 9.48 -8.09
C GLY A 178 0.06 10.41 -7.23
N LYS A 179 0.38 11.71 -7.23
CA LYS A 179 -0.45 12.71 -6.56
C LYS A 179 -1.90 12.73 -7.07
N THR A 180 -2.10 12.57 -8.38
CA THR A 180 -3.46 12.52 -8.96
C THR A 180 -4.20 11.27 -8.48
N PHE A 181 -3.54 10.12 -8.45
CA PHE A 181 -4.11 8.85 -7.99
C PHE A 181 -4.47 8.90 -6.51
N ASP A 182 -3.59 9.47 -5.68
CA ASP A 182 -3.85 9.64 -4.25
C ASP A 182 -5.02 10.58 -3.96
N VAL A 183 -5.13 11.70 -4.72
CA VAL A 183 -6.29 12.60 -4.61
C VAL A 183 -7.59 11.88 -4.96
N VAL A 184 -7.60 11.08 -6.03
CA VAL A 184 -8.78 10.29 -6.42
C VAL A 184 -9.13 9.25 -5.35
N ALA A 185 -8.13 8.56 -4.78
CA ALA A 185 -8.36 7.63 -3.67
C ALA A 185 -9.03 8.31 -2.48
N ARG A 186 -8.50 9.48 -2.06
CA ARG A 186 -9.10 10.26 -0.97
C ARG A 186 -10.53 10.69 -1.26
N GLN A 187 -10.83 11.12 -2.48
CA GLN A 187 -12.21 11.50 -2.86
C GLN A 187 -13.17 10.32 -2.78
N ILE A 188 -12.74 9.11 -3.18
CA ILE A 188 -13.54 7.90 -3.07
C ILE A 188 -13.75 7.56 -1.59
N ILE A 189 -12.70 7.58 -0.79
CA ILE A 189 -12.73 7.22 0.65
C ILE A 189 -13.64 8.17 1.43
N GLN A 190 -13.62 9.46 1.13
CA GLN A 190 -14.51 10.44 1.77
C GLN A 190 -16.02 10.16 1.57
N GLN A 191 -16.37 9.36 0.54
CA GLN A 191 -17.75 8.98 0.25
C GLN A 191 -18.11 7.57 0.80
N MET A 192 -17.17 6.92 1.51
CA MET A 192 -17.35 5.55 1.99
C MET A 192 -17.19 5.47 3.50
N GLU A 193 -18.27 5.09 4.19
CA GLU A 193 -18.23 4.90 5.64
C GLU A 193 -17.26 3.78 6.04
N GLY A 194 -16.53 4.02 7.12
CA GLY A 194 -15.60 3.05 7.70
C GLY A 194 -14.36 2.76 6.84
N VAL A 195 -14.06 3.62 5.86
CA VAL A 195 -12.80 3.58 5.10
C VAL A 195 -11.94 4.78 5.50
N ILE A 196 -10.67 4.53 5.79
CA ILE A 196 -9.70 5.52 6.27
C ILE A 196 -8.55 5.60 5.26
N HIS A 197 -8.10 6.81 4.94
CA HIS A 197 -6.88 7.05 4.17
C HIS A 197 -5.73 7.43 5.11
N VAL A 198 -4.65 6.68 5.08
CA VAL A 198 -3.40 7.00 5.77
C VAL A 198 -2.39 7.53 4.76
N PRO A 199 -2.10 8.84 4.76
CA PRO A 199 -1.17 9.40 3.79
C PRO A 199 0.25 8.86 4.03
N LEU A 200 0.97 8.55 2.95
CA LEU A 200 2.42 8.32 2.97
C LEU A 200 3.15 9.65 2.75
N ASP A 201 2.98 10.57 3.69
CA ASP A 201 3.67 11.87 3.65
C ASP A 201 4.95 11.81 4.48
N PHE A 202 5.90 10.97 4.03
CA PHE A 202 7.23 10.90 4.61
C PHE A 202 8.24 11.59 3.69
N ASP A 203 9.30 12.12 4.26
CA ASP A 203 10.45 12.59 3.50
C ASP A 203 11.25 11.36 3.03
N PRO A 204 11.28 11.06 1.71
CA PRO A 204 11.89 9.84 1.21
C PRO A 204 13.43 9.98 1.13
N GLN A 205 14.06 10.05 2.29
CA GLN A 205 15.52 9.97 2.43
C GLN A 205 16.01 8.58 2.00
N PRO A 206 17.23 8.45 1.43
CA PRO A 206 17.78 7.15 1.05
C PRO A 206 17.74 6.09 2.16
N GLU A 207 17.91 6.50 3.41
CA GLU A 207 17.91 5.65 4.61
C GLU A 207 16.53 5.06 4.93
N LYS A 208 15.48 5.53 4.27
CA LYS A 208 14.11 5.01 4.40
C LYS A 208 13.84 3.81 3.48
N PHE A 209 14.73 3.60 2.51
CA PHE A 209 14.57 2.54 1.52
C PHE A 209 15.45 1.34 1.84
N SER A 210 15.05 0.18 1.33
CA SER A 210 15.88 -1.01 1.26
C SER A 210 16.99 -0.81 0.23
N ALA A 211 17.91 -1.77 0.11
CA ALA A 211 19.05 -1.68 -0.81
C ALA A 211 18.63 -1.57 -2.30
N ASP A 212 17.36 -1.85 -2.65
CA ASP A 212 16.85 -1.64 -4.00
C ASP A 212 16.51 -0.15 -4.29
N GLY A 213 16.54 0.71 -3.28
CA GLY A 213 16.24 2.14 -3.38
C GLY A 213 14.79 2.47 -3.74
N TYR A 214 13.88 1.49 -3.66
CA TYR A 214 12.49 1.62 -4.09
C TYR A 214 11.47 1.21 -3.02
N HIS A 215 11.70 0.06 -2.37
CA HIS A 215 10.83 -0.42 -1.31
C HIS A 215 11.27 0.09 0.07
N PRO A 216 10.37 0.23 1.03
CA PRO A 216 10.71 0.59 2.39
C PRO A 216 11.66 -0.44 3.02
N ASN A 217 12.53 0.00 3.91
CA ASN A 217 13.26 -0.89 4.82
C ASN A 217 12.42 -1.23 6.07
N ALA A 218 12.91 -2.11 6.92
CA ALA A 218 12.21 -2.55 8.14
C ALA A 218 11.78 -1.40 9.06
N LYS A 219 12.63 -0.35 9.20
CA LYS A 219 12.29 0.84 10.00
C LYS A 219 11.12 1.61 9.39
N SER A 220 11.12 1.82 8.08
CA SER A 220 10.04 2.52 7.38
C SER A 220 8.73 1.72 7.39
N TYR A 221 8.81 0.39 7.30
CA TYR A 221 7.64 -0.47 7.52
C TYR A 221 7.06 -0.29 8.92
N SER A 222 7.89 -0.20 9.95
CA SER A 222 7.43 0.06 11.33
C SER A 222 6.77 1.44 11.45
N GLU A 223 7.33 2.48 10.83
CA GLU A 223 6.74 3.82 10.82
C GLU A 223 5.38 3.84 10.10
N ILE A 224 5.27 3.18 8.95
CA ILE A 224 3.99 3.04 8.22
C ILE A 224 2.98 2.24 9.07
N GLY A 225 3.43 1.14 9.67
CA GLY A 225 2.59 0.30 10.54
C GLY A 225 2.07 1.06 11.75
N LEU A 226 2.89 1.92 12.36
CA LEU A 226 2.47 2.81 13.45
C LEU A 226 1.37 3.78 13.00
N ALA A 227 1.58 4.49 11.89
CA ALA A 227 0.60 5.44 11.37
C ALA A 227 -0.74 4.76 11.04
N VAL A 228 -0.71 3.53 10.49
CA VAL A 228 -1.91 2.73 10.23
C VAL A 228 -2.59 2.34 11.56
N ALA A 229 -1.83 1.87 12.54
CA ALA A 229 -2.37 1.45 13.85
C ALA A 229 -3.00 2.63 14.61
N GLU A 230 -2.38 3.81 14.59
CA GLU A 230 -2.93 5.03 15.18
C GLU A 230 -4.24 5.46 14.49
N ALA A 231 -4.29 5.38 13.15
CA ALA A 231 -5.50 5.71 12.41
C ALA A 231 -6.66 4.73 12.71
N ILE A 232 -6.36 3.45 12.94
CA ILE A 232 -7.36 2.47 13.38
C ILE A 232 -7.86 2.79 14.79
N ALA A 233 -6.95 3.06 15.72
CA ALA A 233 -7.27 3.32 17.12
C ALA A 233 -8.03 4.64 17.33
N ALA A 234 -7.78 5.64 16.50
CA ALA A 234 -8.45 6.94 16.55
C ALA A 234 -9.92 6.91 16.06
N LYS A 235 -10.36 5.80 15.45
CA LYS A 235 -11.76 5.67 15.00
C LYS A 235 -12.67 5.56 16.20
N PRO A 236 -13.72 6.42 16.30
CA PRO A 236 -14.76 6.26 17.33
C PRO A 236 -15.42 4.87 17.23
N SER A 237 -15.61 4.23 18.36
CA SER A 237 -16.28 2.91 18.52
C SER A 237 -17.72 2.96 18.05
#